data_7e715d18ff2cb2c2b05290b171bed1ad
#
_entry.id   7e715d18ff2cb2c2b05290b171bed1ad
#
_cell.length_a   1.000
_cell.length_b   1.000
_cell.length_c   1.000
_cell.angle_alpha   90.00
_cell.angle_beta   90.00
_cell.angle_gamma   90.00
#
_symmetry.space_group_name_H-M   'P 1'
#
loop_
_entity.id
_entity.type
_entity.pdbx_description
1 polymer ?
#
loop_
_entity_poly.entity_id
_entity_poly.type
_entity_poly.pdbx_seq_one_letter_code
_entity_poly.pdbx_strand_id
1 'polypeptide(L)'
;MEITVDVRSNHEFSSLTDDINSTVATLKRYIAEAAARIDKELEYAKQIQLAALPTDFPKDEEFNIYAQMIAAKEVGGDFYDFYRLSDTKVAFLVADVSGKGIPAAMFMMRAKTTIKDLAESGLPVNDIFTKANEKLCENNESGMFVTAWMGILDTSTGVVQFANAGHNPPLLKREDGSFEYLKTRAGFVLAGMEGVRYRANELQLNGGERIFLYTDGVPEASNAENAFFGEERLINFMDKNINMEAEALLQALKADIDRFVGDAPQFDDITMLMLDYNSKQGGELMASRTFSAKVEALTDVLGFVDEMLEKYECPMKIQTAVCVAIEEIFVNVAHYAYKNGEGNVSLAIGFDEQSRAITFRMTDSGVPFNPLNKLDPDITLSADEREIGGLGIFITKKTMDSIDYVYEDSKNILTMIKKI
;
A
#
# COMPACT_ATOMS: atom_id res chain seq x y z
N MET A 1 24.16 44.11 -1.91
CA MET A 1 24.25 45.58 -1.88
C MET A 1 25.65 45.95 -1.42
N GLU A 2 26.49 46.44 -2.33
CA GLU A 2 27.82 46.98 -1.96
C GLU A 2 27.63 48.43 -1.52
N ILE A 3 27.75 48.67 -0.22
CA ILE A 3 27.75 50.00 0.33
C ILE A 3 29.21 50.26 0.75
N THR A 4 29.90 51.12 -0.01
CA THR A 4 31.18 51.68 0.34
C THR A 4 31.02 53.18 0.47
N VAL A 5 31.57 53.75 1.55
CA VAL A 5 31.60 55.22 1.75
C VAL A 5 33.00 55.69 1.34
N ASP A 6 33.07 56.53 0.30
CA ASP A 6 34.34 57.18 -0.11
C ASP A 6 34.22 58.70 0.18
N VAL A 7 34.85 59.17 1.24
CA VAL A 7 34.90 60.58 1.59
C VAL A 7 36.37 61.01 1.64
N ARG A 8 36.77 61.81 0.64
CA ARG A 8 38.09 62.42 0.56
C ARG A 8 38.04 63.84 1.19
N SER A 9 38.28 63.92 2.46
CA SER A 9 38.30 65.18 3.22
C SER A 9 39.30 64.99 4.39
N ASN A 10 39.49 65.99 5.26
CA ASN A 10 40.44 66.04 6.36
C ASN A 10 40.71 64.68 7.04
N HIS A 11 41.89 64.51 7.61
CA HIS A 11 42.40 63.24 8.21
C HIS A 11 41.40 62.55 9.15
N GLU A 12 40.58 63.29 9.90
CA GLU A 12 39.56 62.75 10.82
C GLU A 12 38.38 62.08 10.07
N PHE A 13 37.91 62.60 8.95
CA PHE A 13 36.86 62.01 8.16
C PHE A 13 37.33 60.78 7.38
N SER A 14 38.59 60.73 6.97
CA SER A 14 39.18 59.51 6.38
C SER A 14 39.24 58.38 7.39
N SER A 15 39.66 58.66 8.63
CA SER A 15 39.69 57.64 9.71
C SER A 15 38.29 57.12 10.03
N LEU A 16 37.27 57.97 10.11
CA LEU A 16 35.88 57.59 10.32
C LEU A 16 35.34 56.72 9.17
N THR A 17 35.73 57.01 7.95
CA THR A 17 35.35 56.21 6.78
C THR A 17 35.98 54.81 6.85
N ASP A 18 37.24 54.70 7.25
CA ASP A 18 37.92 53.40 7.42
C ASP A 18 37.29 52.58 8.55
N ASP A 19 36.91 53.22 9.65
CA ASP A 19 36.25 52.57 10.79
C ASP A 19 34.86 52.06 10.41
N ILE A 20 34.07 52.85 9.65
CA ILE A 20 32.77 52.44 9.13
C ILE A 20 32.92 51.24 8.18
N ASN A 21 33.84 51.32 7.23
CA ASN A 21 34.06 50.25 6.26
C ASN A 21 34.52 48.93 6.94
N SER A 22 35.40 49.05 7.95
CA SER A 22 35.83 47.92 8.76
C SER A 22 34.66 47.30 9.53
N THR A 23 33.82 48.15 10.14
CA THR A 23 32.60 47.67 10.84
C THR A 23 31.65 46.95 9.91
N VAL A 24 31.37 47.53 8.71
CA VAL A 24 30.52 46.92 7.67
C VAL A 24 31.11 45.55 7.20
N ALA A 25 32.42 45.49 6.99
CA ALA A 25 33.08 44.24 6.62
C ALA A 25 32.94 43.18 7.73
N THR A 26 33.10 43.58 8.99
CA THR A 26 32.92 42.70 10.15
C THR A 26 31.49 42.19 10.28
N LEU A 27 30.50 43.06 10.13
CA LEU A 27 29.06 42.68 10.13
C LEU A 27 28.73 41.75 8.99
N LYS A 28 29.21 41.99 7.77
CA LYS A 28 29.03 41.08 6.64
C LYS A 28 29.57 39.67 6.93
N ARG A 29 30.76 39.59 7.57
CA ARG A 29 31.34 38.31 7.97
C ARG A 29 30.45 37.58 8.99
N TYR A 30 30.01 38.27 10.06
CA TYR A 30 29.14 37.65 11.07
C TYR A 30 27.81 37.21 10.50
N ILE A 31 27.21 37.97 9.56
CA ILE A 31 25.99 37.57 8.87
C ILE A 31 26.23 36.30 8.04
N ALA A 32 27.33 36.23 7.29
CA ALA A 32 27.67 35.07 6.50
C ALA A 32 27.96 33.83 7.38
N GLU A 33 28.67 33.99 8.49
CA GLU A 33 28.93 32.91 9.44
C GLU A 33 27.64 32.42 10.12
N ALA A 34 26.73 33.32 10.48
CA ALA A 34 25.42 32.96 11.04
C ALA A 34 24.52 32.27 10.02
N ALA A 35 24.48 32.74 8.79
CA ALA A 35 23.74 32.10 7.70
C ALA A 35 24.25 30.68 7.45
N ALA A 36 25.57 30.50 7.30
CA ALA A 36 26.16 29.17 7.08
C ALA A 36 25.89 28.18 8.24
N ARG A 37 25.80 28.68 9.47
CA ARG A 37 25.44 27.84 10.63
C ARG A 37 23.96 27.43 10.57
N ILE A 38 23.07 28.36 10.24
CA ILE A 38 21.63 28.08 10.09
C ILE A 38 21.41 27.07 8.96
N ASP A 39 22.05 27.25 7.81
CA ASP A 39 21.94 26.33 6.67
C ASP A 39 22.37 24.91 7.06
N LYS A 40 23.44 24.79 7.86
CA LYS A 40 23.90 23.50 8.34
C LYS A 40 22.92 22.85 9.33
N GLU A 41 22.31 23.62 10.22
CA GLU A 41 21.30 23.12 11.17
C GLU A 41 20.04 22.67 10.42
N LEU A 42 19.63 23.40 9.38
CA LEU A 42 18.51 23.02 8.51
C LEU A 42 18.78 21.76 7.69
N GLU A 43 20.01 21.58 7.20
CA GLU A 43 20.39 20.35 6.50
C GLU A 43 20.31 19.13 7.44
N TYR A 44 20.73 19.27 8.71
CA TYR A 44 20.52 18.20 9.68
C TYR A 44 19.04 17.93 9.96
N ALA A 45 18.22 18.96 10.08
CA ALA A 45 16.77 18.80 10.25
C ALA A 45 16.14 18.05 9.08
N LYS A 46 16.55 18.39 7.84
CA LYS A 46 16.12 17.68 6.61
C LYS A 46 16.50 16.20 6.65
N GLN A 47 17.74 15.88 7.01
CA GLN A 47 18.19 14.48 7.09
C GLN A 47 17.38 13.69 8.12
N ILE A 48 17.08 14.29 9.28
CA ILE A 48 16.25 13.66 10.32
C ILE A 48 14.82 13.44 9.79
N GLN A 49 14.23 14.43 9.11
CA GLN A 49 12.89 14.32 8.55
C GLN A 49 12.82 13.22 7.48
N LEU A 50 13.75 13.21 6.53
CA LEU A 50 13.80 12.19 5.49
C LEU A 50 14.03 10.78 6.05
N ALA A 51 14.83 10.65 7.10
CA ALA A 51 15.05 9.37 7.78
C ALA A 51 13.80 8.86 8.52
N ALA A 52 12.83 9.73 8.82
CA ALA A 52 11.57 9.34 9.42
C ALA A 52 10.56 8.82 8.40
N LEU A 53 10.74 9.09 7.10
CA LEU A 53 9.89 8.58 6.04
C LEU A 53 10.35 7.16 5.65
N PRO A 54 9.42 6.24 5.34
CA PRO A 54 9.79 4.92 4.87
C PRO A 54 10.46 5.00 3.49
N THR A 55 11.57 4.29 3.33
CA THR A 55 12.37 4.24 2.09
C THR A 55 12.47 2.85 1.50
N ASP A 56 12.07 1.82 2.25
CA ASP A 56 12.01 0.45 1.80
C ASP A 56 10.60 0.15 1.28
N PHE A 57 10.45 0.21 -0.04
CA PHE A 57 9.16 0.05 -0.70
C PHE A 57 8.89 -1.43 -0.97
N PRO A 58 7.86 -2.04 -0.35
CA PRO A 58 7.54 -3.44 -0.57
C PRO A 58 7.10 -3.67 -2.01
N LYS A 59 7.67 -4.73 -2.60
CA LYS A 59 7.23 -5.29 -3.89
C LYS A 59 6.69 -6.69 -3.61
N ASP A 60 5.49 -6.73 -3.07
CA ASP A 60 4.82 -7.98 -2.77
C ASP A 60 4.04 -8.48 -4.01
N GLU A 61 3.70 -9.77 -4.01
CA GLU A 61 2.89 -10.34 -5.09
C GLU A 61 1.50 -9.69 -5.15
N GLU A 62 0.94 -9.32 -3.98
CA GLU A 62 -0.41 -8.78 -3.86
C GLU A 62 -0.50 -7.27 -4.06
N PHE A 63 0.57 -6.54 -3.84
CA PHE A 63 0.57 -5.08 -4.02
C PHE A 63 1.98 -4.52 -4.19
N ASN A 64 2.06 -3.39 -4.88
CA ASN A 64 3.24 -2.54 -4.88
C ASN A 64 2.89 -1.18 -4.33
N ILE A 65 3.83 -0.55 -3.64
CA ILE A 65 3.68 0.83 -3.19
C ILE A 65 4.96 1.59 -3.49
N TYR A 66 4.80 2.82 -3.95
CA TYR A 66 5.90 3.76 -4.12
C TYR A 66 5.44 5.15 -3.73
N ALA A 67 6.30 5.90 -3.06
CA ALA A 67 6.00 7.27 -2.65
C ALA A 67 7.25 8.14 -2.72
N GLN A 68 7.02 9.45 -2.86
CA GLN A 68 8.08 10.45 -2.77
C GLN A 68 7.54 11.74 -2.17
N MET A 69 8.41 12.45 -1.48
CA MET A 69 8.14 13.76 -0.89
C MET A 69 9.28 14.71 -1.25
N ILE A 70 8.93 15.88 -1.77
CA ILE A 70 9.86 16.95 -2.16
C ILE A 70 9.43 18.23 -1.44
N ALA A 71 10.18 18.61 -0.42
CA ALA A 71 9.90 19.83 0.32
C ALA A 71 10.17 21.08 -0.51
N ALA A 72 9.32 22.10 -0.36
CA ALA A 72 9.49 23.41 -0.99
C ALA A 72 10.60 24.24 -0.34
N LYS A 73 10.90 23.93 0.92
CA LYS A 73 12.01 24.50 1.68
C LYS A 73 12.97 23.39 2.11
N GLU A 74 13.88 23.69 3.01
CA GLU A 74 14.82 22.71 3.55
C GLU A 74 14.10 21.55 4.26
N VAL A 75 12.98 21.87 4.96
CA VAL A 75 12.07 20.90 5.62
C VAL A 75 10.62 21.25 5.32
N GLY A 76 9.75 20.23 5.24
CA GLY A 76 8.34 20.36 4.83
C GLY A 76 7.35 19.94 5.92
N GLY A 77 6.07 20.29 5.68
CA GLY A 77 4.93 19.84 6.48
C GLY A 77 4.34 18.51 6.02
N ASP A 78 4.52 18.21 4.76
CA ASP A 78 4.02 17.01 4.11
C ASP A 78 4.66 15.72 4.61
N PHE A 79 3.92 14.63 4.53
CA PHE A 79 4.48 13.29 4.70
C PHE A 79 3.61 12.22 4.08
N TYR A 80 4.25 11.11 3.77
CA TYR A 80 3.62 9.84 3.50
C TYR A 80 4.07 8.80 4.53
N ASP A 81 3.26 7.76 4.70
CA ASP A 81 3.66 6.59 5.48
C ASP A 81 2.96 5.35 4.95
N PHE A 82 3.59 4.19 5.13
CA PHE A 82 2.99 2.89 4.92
C PHE A 82 3.66 1.86 5.82
N TYR A 83 2.89 0.90 6.31
CA TYR A 83 3.38 -0.15 7.19
C TYR A 83 2.41 -1.31 7.27
N ARG A 84 2.95 -2.52 7.48
CA ARG A 84 2.13 -3.71 7.71
C ARG A 84 1.54 -3.67 9.12
N LEU A 85 0.22 -3.91 9.21
CA LEU A 85 -0.50 -4.09 10.47
C LEU A 85 -0.65 -5.56 10.84
N SER A 86 -0.67 -6.45 9.84
CA SER A 86 -0.72 -7.90 9.98
C SER A 86 -0.25 -8.54 8.67
N ASP A 87 -0.28 -9.88 8.60
CA ASP A 87 0.09 -10.63 7.39
C ASP A 87 -0.72 -10.21 6.15
N THR A 88 -1.99 -9.80 6.34
CA THR A 88 -2.89 -9.42 5.24
C THR A 88 -3.28 -7.94 5.24
N LYS A 89 -2.84 -7.12 6.20
CA LYS A 89 -3.26 -5.72 6.29
C LYS A 89 -2.11 -4.75 6.18
N VAL A 90 -2.25 -3.80 5.28
CA VAL A 90 -1.28 -2.72 5.02
C VAL A 90 -1.96 -1.37 5.17
N ALA A 91 -1.42 -0.53 6.04
CA ALA A 91 -1.83 0.86 6.13
C ALA A 91 -0.99 1.73 5.21
N PHE A 92 -1.59 2.73 4.59
CA PHE A 92 -0.92 3.72 3.76
C PHE A 92 -1.62 5.07 3.88
N LEU A 93 -0.84 6.14 3.88
CA LEU A 93 -1.38 7.50 4.04
C LEU A 93 -0.52 8.56 3.37
N VAL A 94 -1.17 9.68 3.04
CA VAL A 94 -0.57 10.96 2.70
C VAL A 94 -1.23 12.03 3.54
N ALA A 95 -0.44 12.97 4.04
CA ALA A 95 -0.90 14.06 4.88
C ALA A 95 -0.07 15.32 4.65
N ASP A 96 -0.72 16.46 4.90
CA ASP A 96 -0.12 17.78 4.81
C ASP A 96 -0.43 18.57 6.08
N VAL A 97 0.60 19.16 6.68
CA VAL A 97 0.52 20.01 7.87
C VAL A 97 0.48 21.48 7.45
N SER A 98 -0.49 22.20 7.94
CA SER A 98 -0.63 23.65 7.70
C SER A 98 0.64 24.42 8.02
N GLY A 99 1.06 25.34 7.13
CA GLY A 99 2.27 26.13 7.28
C GLY A 99 3.49 25.48 6.65
N LYS A 100 4.67 26.06 6.84
CA LYS A 100 5.91 25.63 6.15
C LYS A 100 7.14 25.76 7.06
N GLY A 101 8.18 25.00 6.72
CA GLY A 101 9.46 25.03 7.42
C GLY A 101 9.46 24.33 8.78
N ILE A 102 10.30 24.72 9.69
CA ILE A 102 10.58 24.00 10.96
C ILE A 102 9.32 23.73 11.79
N PRO A 103 8.40 24.68 12.04
CA PRO A 103 7.20 24.40 12.82
C PRO A 103 6.32 23.31 12.20
N ALA A 104 6.10 23.37 10.88
CA ALA A 104 5.33 22.36 10.16
C ALA A 104 6.02 20.99 10.22
N ALA A 105 7.32 20.93 9.99
CA ALA A 105 8.12 19.71 10.08
C ALA A 105 8.05 19.06 11.46
N MET A 106 8.12 19.84 12.55
CA MET A 106 8.00 19.33 13.92
C MET A 106 6.60 18.79 14.21
N PHE A 107 5.55 19.48 13.75
CA PHE A 107 4.17 19.02 13.90
C PHE A 107 3.90 17.78 13.05
N MET A 108 4.48 17.70 11.86
CA MET A 108 4.46 16.51 10.98
C MET A 108 5.00 15.28 11.70
N MET A 109 6.16 15.36 12.35
CA MET A 109 6.74 14.26 13.12
C MET A 109 5.80 13.77 14.23
N ARG A 110 5.16 14.71 14.93
CA ARG A 110 4.16 14.40 15.95
C ARG A 110 2.93 13.72 15.36
N ALA A 111 2.39 14.25 14.27
CA ALA A 111 1.21 13.71 13.59
C ALA A 111 1.49 12.29 13.05
N LYS A 112 2.60 12.11 12.34
CA LYS A 112 3.04 10.83 11.79
C LYS A 112 3.14 9.75 12.87
N THR A 113 3.88 10.03 13.94
CA THR A 113 4.06 9.08 15.04
C THR A 113 2.73 8.75 15.74
N THR A 114 1.89 9.77 15.99
CA THR A 114 0.59 9.57 16.64
C THR A 114 -0.34 8.69 15.82
N ILE A 115 -0.42 8.91 14.51
CA ILE A 115 -1.26 8.12 13.60
C ILE A 115 -0.74 6.67 13.52
N LYS A 116 0.57 6.49 13.37
CA LYS A 116 1.19 5.17 13.31
C LYS A 116 0.95 4.35 14.57
N ASP A 117 1.22 4.89 15.75
CA ASP A 117 1.01 4.20 17.04
C ASP A 117 -0.44 3.75 17.22
N LEU A 118 -1.40 4.59 16.81
CA LEU A 118 -2.83 4.26 16.89
C LEU A 118 -3.21 3.17 15.87
N ALA A 119 -2.66 3.19 14.68
CA ALA A 119 -2.91 2.16 13.67
C ALA A 119 -2.33 0.79 14.08
N GLU A 120 -1.11 0.77 14.61
CA GLU A 120 -0.46 -0.45 15.13
C GLU A 120 -1.20 -1.04 16.35
N SER A 121 -2.04 -0.24 17.03
CA SER A 121 -2.90 -0.76 18.10
C SER A 121 -4.14 -1.52 17.62
N GLY A 122 -4.32 -1.69 16.29
CA GLY A 122 -5.41 -2.46 15.70
C GLY A 122 -6.77 -1.77 15.68
N LEU A 123 -6.80 -0.45 15.79
CA LEU A 123 -8.04 0.33 15.73
C LEU A 123 -8.57 0.44 14.30
N PRO A 124 -9.90 0.56 14.12
CA PRO A 124 -10.49 0.92 12.82
C PRO A 124 -10.06 2.33 12.39
N VAL A 125 -9.98 2.59 11.09
CA VAL A 125 -9.42 3.82 10.51
C VAL A 125 -10.11 5.11 11.00
N ASN A 126 -11.43 5.08 11.22
CA ASN A 126 -12.19 6.21 11.78
C ASN A 126 -11.81 6.52 13.24
N ASP A 127 -11.54 5.48 14.03
CA ASP A 127 -11.13 5.63 15.43
C ASP A 127 -9.67 6.08 15.54
N ILE A 128 -8.81 5.64 14.59
CA ILE A 128 -7.44 6.15 14.45
C ILE A 128 -7.48 7.67 14.31
N PHE A 129 -8.22 8.19 13.32
CA PHE A 129 -8.30 9.64 13.09
C PHE A 129 -9.00 10.39 14.23
N THR A 130 -10.04 9.80 14.83
CA THR A 130 -10.73 10.42 15.98
C THR A 130 -9.78 10.60 17.17
N LYS A 131 -9.03 9.55 17.52
CA LYS A 131 -8.07 9.62 18.63
C LYS A 131 -6.82 10.42 18.28
N ALA A 132 -6.37 10.38 17.03
CA ALA A 132 -5.28 11.23 16.56
C ALA A 132 -5.66 12.71 16.67
N ASN A 133 -6.86 13.08 16.25
CA ASN A 133 -7.37 14.44 16.40
C ASN A 133 -7.36 14.89 17.87
N GLU A 134 -7.88 14.08 18.80
CA GLU A 134 -7.87 14.38 20.23
C GLU A 134 -6.45 14.64 20.73
N LYS A 135 -5.51 13.72 20.47
CA LYS A 135 -4.10 13.85 20.88
C LYS A 135 -3.38 15.03 20.24
N LEU A 136 -3.69 15.36 18.98
CA LEU A 136 -3.05 16.46 18.26
C LEU A 136 -3.61 17.83 18.67
N CYS A 137 -4.86 17.90 19.11
CA CYS A 137 -5.43 19.12 19.71
C CYS A 137 -4.77 19.46 21.05
N GLU A 138 -4.31 18.48 21.82
CA GLU A 138 -3.63 18.72 23.09
C GLU A 138 -2.35 19.56 22.89
N ASN A 139 -2.21 20.65 23.65
CA ASN A 139 -1.04 21.55 23.60
C ASN A 139 -0.73 22.10 22.18
N ASN A 140 -1.76 22.33 21.36
CA ASN A 140 -1.64 22.91 20.03
C ASN A 140 -1.88 24.44 20.07
N GLU A 141 -1.10 25.17 20.85
CA GLU A 141 -1.21 26.63 20.98
C GLU A 141 -0.91 27.37 19.66
N SER A 142 -0.13 26.75 18.77
CA SER A 142 0.18 27.29 17.44
C SER A 142 -0.99 27.22 16.46
N GLY A 143 -2.06 26.50 16.78
CA GLY A 143 -3.25 26.33 15.94
C GLY A 143 -2.95 25.61 14.61
N MET A 144 -1.94 24.76 14.57
CA MET A 144 -1.60 23.97 13.39
C MET A 144 -2.63 22.85 13.20
N PHE A 145 -2.90 22.52 11.95
CA PHE A 145 -3.79 21.42 11.59
C PHE A 145 -3.15 20.52 10.52
N VAL A 146 -3.74 19.36 10.32
CA VAL A 146 -3.26 18.38 9.33
C VAL A 146 -4.42 17.94 8.45
N THR A 147 -4.26 18.02 7.15
CA THR A 147 -5.09 17.27 6.23
C THR A 147 -4.51 15.88 6.06
N ALA A 148 -5.32 14.83 6.04
CA ALA A 148 -4.83 13.46 5.89
C ALA A 148 -5.85 12.56 5.19
N TRP A 149 -5.34 11.68 4.33
CA TRP A 149 -6.08 10.54 3.82
C TRP A 149 -5.34 9.26 4.20
N MET A 150 -6.03 8.32 4.82
CA MET A 150 -5.47 7.03 5.24
C MET A 150 -6.35 5.90 4.79
N GLY A 151 -5.75 4.87 4.19
CA GLY A 151 -6.36 3.59 3.86
C GLY A 151 -5.69 2.43 4.59
N ILE A 152 -6.49 1.40 4.88
CA ILE A 152 -6.02 0.09 5.35
C ILE A 152 -6.51 -0.93 4.32
N LEU A 153 -5.58 -1.42 3.51
CA LEU A 153 -5.82 -2.47 2.51
C LEU A 153 -5.77 -3.84 3.19
N ASP A 154 -6.78 -4.65 2.98
CA ASP A 154 -6.69 -6.10 3.18
C ASP A 154 -6.23 -6.73 1.86
N THR A 155 -4.97 -7.21 1.83
CA THR A 155 -4.33 -7.70 0.61
C THR A 155 -4.95 -9.00 0.10
N SER A 156 -5.63 -9.75 0.98
CA SER A 156 -6.29 -11.01 0.62
C SER A 156 -7.64 -10.81 -0.07
N THR A 157 -8.31 -9.69 0.20
CA THR A 157 -9.66 -9.40 -0.32
C THR A 157 -9.70 -8.20 -1.25
N GLY A 158 -8.68 -7.33 -1.24
CA GLY A 158 -8.67 -6.06 -1.96
C GLY A 158 -9.56 -4.97 -1.32
N VAL A 159 -10.14 -5.23 -0.16
CA VAL A 159 -10.95 -4.24 0.56
C VAL A 159 -10.04 -3.19 1.18
N VAL A 160 -10.28 -1.92 0.88
CA VAL A 160 -9.64 -0.76 1.51
C VAL A 160 -10.63 -0.06 2.41
N GLN A 161 -10.42 -0.12 3.72
CA GLN A 161 -11.12 0.76 4.66
C GLN A 161 -10.35 2.07 4.78
N PHE A 162 -11.02 3.21 4.58
CA PHE A 162 -10.33 4.49 4.56
C PHE A 162 -11.10 5.61 5.27
N ALA A 163 -10.36 6.63 5.70
CA ALA A 163 -10.88 7.88 6.22
C ALA A 163 -10.16 9.06 5.56
N ASN A 164 -10.90 10.16 5.39
CA ASN A 164 -10.39 11.42 4.85
C ASN A 164 -10.65 12.56 5.84
N ALA A 165 -9.60 13.19 6.31
CA ALA A 165 -9.61 14.35 7.20
C ALA A 165 -9.26 15.64 6.44
N GLY A 166 -10.14 16.06 5.53
CA GLY A 166 -9.99 17.32 4.79
C GLY A 166 -8.90 17.31 3.71
N HIS A 167 -8.44 16.14 3.31
CA HIS A 167 -7.39 15.97 2.31
C HIS A 167 -7.94 15.86 0.88
N ASN A 168 -7.11 16.10 -0.12
CA ASN A 168 -7.44 15.99 -1.53
C ASN A 168 -8.04 14.62 -1.86
N PRO A 169 -9.04 14.54 -2.77
CA PRO A 169 -9.58 13.27 -3.19
C PRO A 169 -8.54 12.47 -3.98
N PRO A 170 -8.33 11.17 -3.66
CA PRO A 170 -7.45 10.31 -4.44
C PRO A 170 -7.92 10.15 -5.88
N LEU A 171 -6.97 9.86 -6.77
CA LEU A 171 -7.28 9.30 -8.09
C LEU A 171 -7.28 7.77 -8.02
N LEU A 172 -8.30 7.17 -8.61
CA LEU A 172 -8.50 5.73 -8.69
C LEU A 172 -8.52 5.31 -10.16
N LYS A 173 -7.65 4.35 -10.52
CA LYS A 173 -7.70 3.68 -11.81
C LYS A 173 -8.40 2.36 -11.65
N ARG A 174 -9.52 2.17 -12.34
CA ARG A 174 -10.19 0.88 -12.48
C ARG A 174 -9.50 0.02 -13.54
N GLU A 175 -9.73 -1.29 -13.52
CA GLU A 175 -9.07 -2.25 -14.40
C GLU A 175 -9.22 -1.90 -15.90
N ASP A 176 -10.42 -1.48 -16.30
CA ASP A 176 -10.80 -1.19 -17.69
C ASP A 176 -10.90 0.32 -18.02
N GLY A 177 -10.55 1.20 -17.09
CA GLY A 177 -10.82 2.63 -17.17
C GLY A 177 -9.62 3.54 -17.11
N SER A 178 -9.89 4.83 -17.25
CA SER A 178 -8.99 5.94 -16.97
C SER A 178 -8.95 6.22 -15.47
N PHE A 179 -8.07 7.13 -15.05
CA PHE A 179 -8.08 7.64 -13.68
C PHE A 179 -9.30 8.52 -13.43
N GLU A 180 -9.97 8.32 -12.30
CA GLU A 180 -11.08 9.14 -11.84
C GLU A 180 -10.90 9.53 -10.37
N TYR A 181 -11.50 10.66 -9.97
CA TYR A 181 -11.50 11.06 -8.56
C TYR A 181 -12.38 10.15 -7.71
N LEU A 182 -11.84 9.62 -6.63
CA LEU A 182 -12.62 8.92 -5.61
C LEU A 182 -13.49 9.92 -4.85
N LYS A 183 -14.75 10.06 -5.29
CA LYS A 183 -15.72 11.01 -4.75
C LYS A 183 -16.22 10.54 -3.39
N THR A 184 -15.69 11.10 -2.33
CA THR A 184 -16.16 10.88 -0.96
C THR A 184 -16.27 12.21 -0.23
N ARG A 185 -17.14 12.26 0.78
CA ARG A 185 -17.24 13.45 1.62
C ARG A 185 -16.07 13.48 2.59
N ALA A 186 -15.17 14.45 2.41
CA ALA A 186 -14.09 14.68 3.35
C ALA A 186 -14.63 15.07 4.74
N GLY A 187 -13.94 14.63 5.78
CA GLY A 187 -14.13 15.08 7.15
C GLY A 187 -13.45 16.44 7.39
N PHE A 188 -13.49 16.90 8.65
CA PHE A 188 -12.74 18.07 9.08
C PHE A 188 -11.26 17.71 9.26
N VAL A 189 -10.35 18.69 9.15
CA VAL A 189 -8.92 18.51 9.34
C VAL A 189 -8.57 18.02 10.75
N LEU A 190 -7.50 17.26 10.91
CA LEU A 190 -6.98 16.85 12.22
C LEU A 190 -6.38 18.03 12.97
N ALA A 191 -6.49 18.03 14.27
CA ALA A 191 -6.03 19.09 15.19
C ALA A 191 -6.67 20.47 14.98
N GLY A 192 -7.66 20.59 14.08
CA GLY A 192 -8.35 21.86 13.85
C GLY A 192 -9.46 22.17 14.87
N MET A 193 -10.04 21.14 15.49
CA MET A 193 -11.11 21.28 16.49
C MET A 193 -11.22 20.01 17.33
N GLU A 194 -11.37 20.17 18.65
CA GLU A 194 -11.62 19.05 19.56
C GLU A 194 -12.99 18.39 19.32
N GLY A 195 -13.11 17.11 19.67
CA GLY A 195 -14.36 16.36 19.62
C GLY A 195 -14.85 15.98 18.23
N VAL A 196 -14.08 16.25 17.17
CA VAL A 196 -14.40 15.81 15.80
C VAL A 196 -14.35 14.28 15.73
N ARG A 197 -15.36 13.69 15.06
CA ARG A 197 -15.43 12.26 14.78
C ARG A 197 -15.35 12.03 13.28
N TYR A 198 -14.55 11.05 12.89
CA TYR A 198 -14.34 10.71 11.49
C TYR A 198 -15.19 9.50 11.09
N ARG A 199 -15.42 9.35 9.79
CA ARG A 199 -16.19 8.23 9.23
C ARG A 199 -15.23 7.30 8.50
N ALA A 200 -15.42 5.99 8.68
CA ALA A 200 -14.85 5.01 7.80
C ALA A 200 -15.68 4.91 6.53
N ASN A 201 -15.02 4.77 5.42
CA ASN A 201 -15.56 4.41 4.10
C ASN A 201 -14.89 3.12 3.66
N GLU A 202 -15.48 2.46 2.67
CA GLU A 202 -14.95 1.23 2.12
C GLU A 202 -14.88 1.33 0.59
N LEU A 203 -13.82 0.77 0.04
CA LEU A 203 -13.56 0.68 -1.38
C LEU A 203 -13.08 -0.74 -1.70
N GLN A 204 -13.67 -1.39 -2.69
CA GLN A 204 -13.17 -2.64 -3.24
C GLN A 204 -12.20 -2.32 -4.37
N LEU A 205 -10.97 -2.84 -4.27
CA LEU A 205 -10.01 -2.90 -5.35
C LEU A 205 -10.01 -4.29 -5.97
N ASN A 206 -9.97 -4.34 -7.29
CA ASN A 206 -9.71 -5.54 -8.07
C ASN A 206 -8.25 -5.58 -8.52
N GLY A 207 -7.76 -6.75 -8.93
CA GLY A 207 -6.40 -6.87 -9.45
C GLY A 207 -6.14 -5.95 -10.64
N GLY A 208 -5.01 -5.26 -10.64
CA GLY A 208 -4.66 -4.26 -11.65
C GLY A 208 -5.21 -2.86 -11.42
N GLU A 209 -6.00 -2.64 -10.37
CA GLU A 209 -6.47 -1.31 -9.97
C GLU A 209 -5.42 -0.58 -9.12
N ARG A 210 -5.45 0.76 -9.18
CA ARG A 210 -4.44 1.63 -8.56
C ARG A 210 -5.10 2.76 -7.79
N ILE A 211 -4.50 3.15 -6.65
CA ILE A 211 -4.86 4.38 -5.92
C ILE A 211 -3.66 5.32 -5.93
N PHE A 212 -3.89 6.56 -6.32
CA PHE A 212 -2.91 7.63 -6.26
C PHE A 212 -3.34 8.68 -5.24
N LEU A 213 -2.52 8.86 -4.20
CA LEU A 213 -2.64 9.91 -3.18
C LEU A 213 -1.63 11.01 -3.47
N TYR A 214 -2.01 12.27 -3.22
CA TYR A 214 -1.14 13.41 -3.44
C TYR A 214 -1.57 14.61 -2.59
N THR A 215 -0.63 15.50 -2.30
CA THR A 215 -0.91 16.78 -1.64
C THR A 215 -1.21 17.87 -2.66
N ASP A 216 -1.77 18.99 -2.19
CA ASP A 216 -2.17 20.11 -3.04
C ASP A 216 -1.00 20.76 -3.79
N GLY A 217 0.23 20.61 -3.31
CA GLY A 217 1.42 21.02 -4.04
C GLY A 217 1.58 20.40 -5.45
N VAL A 218 0.85 19.31 -5.76
CA VAL A 218 0.81 18.74 -7.12
C VAL A 218 -0.06 19.60 -8.05
N PRO A 219 -1.38 19.77 -7.82
CA PRO A 219 -2.21 20.59 -8.70
C PRO A 219 -1.94 22.09 -8.57
N GLU A 220 -1.43 22.57 -7.42
CA GLU A 220 -1.15 24.00 -7.18
C GLU A 220 0.27 24.40 -7.56
N ALA A 221 1.09 23.48 -8.10
CA ALA A 221 2.37 23.84 -8.68
C ALA A 221 2.19 24.97 -9.72
N SER A 222 2.89 26.09 -9.54
CA SER A 222 2.65 27.30 -10.31
C SER A 222 3.89 27.71 -11.13
N ASN A 223 3.65 28.22 -12.34
CA ASN A 223 4.69 28.74 -13.22
C ASN A 223 4.93 30.25 -12.99
N ALA A 224 5.84 30.84 -13.76
CA ALA A 224 6.19 32.24 -13.65
C ALA A 224 5.01 33.23 -13.97
N GLU A 225 3.99 32.78 -14.70
CA GLU A 225 2.76 33.50 -14.99
C GLU A 225 1.68 33.32 -13.92
N ASN A 226 1.98 32.62 -12.81
CA ASN A 226 1.06 32.20 -11.76
C ASN A 226 -0.09 31.31 -12.24
N ALA A 227 0.09 30.57 -13.32
CA ALA A 227 -0.85 29.52 -13.72
C ALA A 227 -0.56 28.24 -12.94
N PHE A 228 -1.61 27.57 -12.47
CA PHE A 228 -1.49 26.28 -11.78
C PHE A 228 -1.35 25.12 -12.77
N PHE A 229 -0.65 24.05 -12.35
CA PHE A 229 -0.59 22.78 -13.07
C PHE A 229 -2.00 22.22 -13.30
N GLY A 230 -2.82 22.22 -12.26
CA GLY A 230 -4.25 21.95 -12.27
C GLY A 230 -4.63 20.45 -12.32
N GLU A 231 -5.85 20.19 -11.89
CA GLU A 231 -6.40 18.83 -11.81
C GLU A 231 -6.59 18.18 -13.19
N GLU A 232 -7.00 18.97 -14.20
CA GLU A 232 -7.20 18.48 -15.57
C GLU A 232 -5.89 17.98 -16.20
N ARG A 233 -4.81 18.71 -15.99
CA ARG A 233 -3.49 18.32 -16.48
C ARG A 233 -2.98 17.08 -15.73
N LEU A 234 -3.21 17.00 -14.42
CA LEU A 234 -2.86 15.84 -13.61
C LEU A 234 -3.54 14.58 -14.14
N ILE A 235 -4.87 14.59 -14.30
CA ILE A 235 -5.62 13.43 -14.83
C ILE A 235 -5.13 13.05 -16.24
N ASN A 236 -5.00 14.04 -17.13
CA ASN A 236 -4.54 13.81 -18.50
C ASN A 236 -3.13 13.18 -18.54
N PHE A 237 -2.24 13.58 -17.61
CA PHE A 237 -0.92 12.97 -17.50
C PHE A 237 -0.99 11.53 -17.02
N MET A 238 -1.78 11.26 -15.98
CA MET A 238 -1.97 9.92 -15.42
C MET A 238 -2.55 8.96 -16.45
N ASP A 239 -3.57 9.38 -17.19
CA ASP A 239 -4.21 8.58 -18.25
C ASP A 239 -3.25 8.25 -19.42
N LYS A 240 -2.45 9.21 -19.83
CA LYS A 240 -1.45 8.99 -20.89
C LYS A 240 -0.36 8.00 -20.50
N ASN A 241 -0.08 7.89 -19.22
CA ASN A 241 1.00 7.06 -18.68
C ASN A 241 0.49 5.88 -17.85
N ILE A 242 -0.75 5.47 -18.07
CA ILE A 242 -1.51 4.51 -17.26
C ILE A 242 -0.83 3.15 -17.07
N ASN A 243 0.02 2.74 -18.00
CA ASN A 243 0.71 1.45 -17.98
C ASN A 243 2.14 1.52 -17.39
N MET A 244 2.58 2.69 -16.91
CA MET A 244 3.88 2.81 -16.27
C MET A 244 3.87 2.22 -14.88
N GLU A 245 4.98 1.60 -14.47
CA GLU A 245 5.23 1.20 -13.09
C GLU A 245 5.15 2.40 -12.14
N ALA A 246 4.72 2.17 -10.88
CA ALA A 246 4.47 3.24 -9.90
C ALA A 246 5.64 4.21 -9.76
N GLU A 247 6.85 3.70 -9.56
CA GLU A 247 8.05 4.53 -9.41
C GLU A 247 8.32 5.39 -10.64
N ALA A 248 8.31 4.77 -11.82
CA ALA A 248 8.55 5.47 -13.09
C ALA A 248 7.48 6.52 -13.36
N LEU A 249 6.20 6.23 -13.04
CA LEU A 249 5.07 7.15 -13.21
C LEU A 249 5.21 8.38 -12.31
N LEU A 250 5.52 8.21 -11.03
CA LEU A 250 5.68 9.35 -10.11
C LEU A 250 6.90 10.21 -10.46
N GLN A 251 8.02 9.59 -10.85
CA GLN A 251 9.20 10.31 -11.34
C GLN A 251 8.89 11.11 -12.62
N ALA A 252 8.15 10.51 -13.57
CA ALA A 252 7.75 11.18 -14.80
C ALA A 252 6.76 12.33 -14.54
N LEU A 253 5.81 12.16 -13.59
CA LEU A 253 4.90 13.22 -13.17
C LEU A 253 5.67 14.39 -12.57
N LYS A 254 6.63 14.12 -11.67
CA LYS A 254 7.48 15.17 -11.10
C LYS A 254 8.26 15.92 -12.19
N ALA A 255 8.81 15.21 -13.16
CA ALA A 255 9.50 15.84 -14.28
C ALA A 255 8.57 16.68 -15.17
N ASP A 256 7.27 16.32 -15.33
CA ASP A 256 6.30 17.15 -16.05
C ASP A 256 5.88 18.38 -15.26
N ILE A 257 5.74 18.27 -13.93
CA ILE A 257 5.53 19.40 -13.03
C ILE A 257 6.72 20.37 -13.14
N ASP A 258 7.96 19.88 -13.04
CA ASP A 258 9.17 20.73 -13.13
C ASP A 258 9.25 21.46 -14.47
N ARG A 259 8.92 20.78 -15.56
CA ARG A 259 8.88 21.39 -16.90
C ARG A 259 7.83 22.49 -17.00
N PHE A 260 6.68 22.32 -16.32
CA PHE A 260 5.61 23.31 -16.28
C PHE A 260 5.99 24.52 -15.43
N VAL A 261 6.59 24.27 -14.25
CA VAL A 261 7.01 25.32 -13.30
C VAL A 261 8.16 26.16 -13.89
N GLY A 262 9.10 25.52 -14.59
CA GLY A 262 10.29 26.17 -15.16
C GLY A 262 11.20 26.73 -14.07
N ASP A 263 11.60 28.01 -14.22
CA ASP A 263 12.49 28.70 -13.28
C ASP A 263 11.77 29.30 -12.05
N ALA A 264 10.45 29.13 -11.93
CA ALA A 264 9.70 29.62 -10.78
C ALA A 264 10.06 28.78 -9.52
N PRO A 265 10.15 29.40 -8.33
CA PRO A 265 10.40 28.64 -7.10
C PRO A 265 9.23 27.73 -6.78
N GLN A 266 9.51 26.52 -6.27
CA GLN A 266 8.46 25.62 -5.78
C GLN A 266 7.69 26.30 -4.65
N PHE A 267 6.36 26.37 -4.80
CA PHE A 267 5.49 27.10 -3.87
C PHE A 267 5.17 26.25 -2.64
N ASP A 268 4.83 24.97 -2.80
CA ASP A 268 4.47 24.07 -1.72
C ASP A 268 5.18 22.74 -1.78
N ASP A 269 5.13 21.98 -0.68
CA ASP A 269 5.65 20.62 -0.61
C ASP A 269 4.89 19.73 -1.62
N ILE A 270 5.57 18.83 -2.28
CA ILE A 270 4.98 17.88 -3.23
C ILE A 270 5.14 16.49 -2.67
N THR A 271 4.03 15.89 -2.27
CA THR A 271 4.01 14.50 -1.80
C THR A 271 3.07 13.66 -2.65
N MET A 272 3.54 12.49 -3.06
CA MET A 272 2.82 11.57 -3.93
C MET A 272 3.03 10.15 -3.44
N LEU A 273 1.95 9.34 -3.46
CA LEU A 273 2.00 7.92 -3.17
C LEU A 273 1.12 7.17 -4.16
N MET A 274 1.65 6.13 -4.79
CA MET A 274 0.94 5.18 -5.64
C MET A 274 0.90 3.83 -4.95
N LEU A 275 -0.30 3.25 -4.86
CA LEU A 275 -0.52 1.87 -4.50
C LEU A 275 -1.12 1.14 -5.71
N ASP A 276 -0.43 0.11 -6.16
CA ASP A 276 -0.90 -0.84 -7.18
C ASP A 276 -1.39 -2.09 -6.46
N TYR A 277 -2.64 -2.45 -6.63
CA TYR A 277 -3.15 -3.69 -6.09
C TYR A 277 -3.08 -4.79 -7.15
N ASN A 278 -2.26 -5.78 -6.87
CA ASN A 278 -2.15 -6.98 -7.69
C ASN A 278 -2.89 -8.07 -6.93
N SER A 279 -4.15 -8.33 -7.25
CA SER A 279 -4.71 -9.56 -6.67
C SER A 279 -3.79 -10.71 -7.05
N LYS A 280 -3.51 -11.63 -6.13
CA LYS A 280 -2.89 -12.91 -6.56
C LYS A 280 -3.67 -13.37 -7.77
N GLN A 281 -3.02 -13.53 -8.93
CA GLN A 281 -3.66 -14.13 -10.09
C GLN A 281 -4.33 -15.42 -9.64
N GLY A 282 -5.68 -15.40 -9.55
CA GLY A 282 -6.46 -16.47 -8.94
C GLY A 282 -7.01 -16.19 -7.54
N GLY A 283 -6.94 -14.94 -7.01
CA GLY A 283 -7.66 -14.51 -5.78
C GLY A 283 -9.09 -14.11 -6.06
N GLU A 284 -9.87 -14.95 -6.75
CA GLU A 284 -11.32 -14.99 -6.59
C GLU A 284 -11.68 -15.02 -5.10
N LEU A 285 -12.81 -14.43 -4.77
CA LEU A 285 -13.48 -14.64 -3.48
C LEU A 285 -13.70 -16.15 -3.33
N MET A 286 -12.65 -16.86 -2.90
CA MET A 286 -12.74 -18.30 -2.70
C MET A 286 -13.66 -18.55 -1.51
N ALA A 287 -14.82 -19.14 -1.77
CA ALA A 287 -15.63 -19.66 -0.69
C ALA A 287 -14.79 -20.69 0.06
N SER A 288 -14.64 -20.52 1.38
CA SER A 288 -13.80 -21.40 2.20
C SER A 288 -14.58 -21.99 3.35
N ARG A 289 -14.38 -23.30 3.58
CA ARG A 289 -14.90 -23.99 4.76
C ARG A 289 -13.79 -24.87 5.40
N THR A 290 -13.84 -24.98 6.69
CA THR A 290 -12.92 -25.84 7.47
C THR A 290 -13.66 -27.06 7.96
N PHE A 291 -13.07 -28.22 7.73
CA PHE A 291 -13.61 -29.52 8.08
C PHE A 291 -12.68 -30.26 9.03
N SER A 292 -13.21 -31.16 9.84
CA SER A 292 -12.38 -32.12 10.58
C SER A 292 -11.63 -33.03 9.61
N ALA A 293 -10.35 -33.28 9.83
CA ALA A 293 -9.53 -34.21 9.02
C ALA A 293 -9.86 -35.66 9.35
N LYS A 294 -11.15 -36.03 9.21
CA LYS A 294 -11.66 -37.40 9.45
C LYS A 294 -12.52 -37.82 8.27
N VAL A 295 -12.48 -39.13 7.94
CA VAL A 295 -13.23 -39.65 6.77
C VAL A 295 -14.73 -39.40 6.88
N GLU A 296 -15.28 -39.35 8.10
CA GLU A 296 -16.68 -39.03 8.35
C GLU A 296 -17.10 -37.66 7.86
N ALA A 297 -16.17 -36.69 7.72
CA ALA A 297 -16.44 -35.36 7.19
C ALA A 297 -16.49 -35.31 5.64
N LEU A 298 -16.18 -36.39 4.95
CA LEU A 298 -16.14 -36.47 3.49
C LEU A 298 -17.45 -36.04 2.84
N THR A 299 -18.59 -36.45 3.39
CA THR A 299 -19.91 -36.06 2.86
C THR A 299 -20.12 -34.54 2.91
N ASP A 300 -19.66 -33.89 3.99
CA ASP A 300 -19.78 -32.40 4.11
C ASP A 300 -18.82 -31.69 3.16
N VAL A 301 -17.61 -32.24 2.96
CA VAL A 301 -16.63 -31.71 1.99
C VAL A 301 -17.18 -31.79 0.56
N LEU A 302 -17.68 -32.96 0.14
CA LEU A 302 -18.26 -33.13 -1.20
C LEU A 302 -19.54 -32.29 -1.38
N GLY A 303 -20.37 -32.15 -0.35
CA GLY A 303 -21.54 -31.27 -0.38
C GLY A 303 -21.16 -29.81 -0.61
N PHE A 304 -20.05 -29.33 -0.02
CA PHE A 304 -19.54 -27.99 -0.26
C PHE A 304 -18.96 -27.85 -1.68
N VAL A 305 -18.28 -28.87 -2.20
CA VAL A 305 -17.77 -28.90 -3.57
C VAL A 305 -18.93 -28.83 -4.57
N ASP A 306 -19.95 -29.66 -4.40
CA ASP A 306 -21.12 -29.69 -5.28
C ASP A 306 -21.87 -28.36 -5.28
N GLU A 307 -22.10 -27.72 -4.12
CA GLU A 307 -22.72 -26.40 -3.99
C GLU A 307 -21.97 -25.36 -4.83
N MET A 308 -20.63 -25.35 -4.78
CA MET A 308 -19.82 -24.40 -5.53
C MET A 308 -19.75 -24.70 -7.01
N LEU A 309 -19.68 -26.00 -7.40
CA LEU A 309 -19.69 -26.38 -8.80
C LEU A 309 -21.03 -26.09 -9.48
N GLU A 310 -22.16 -26.24 -8.79
CA GLU A 310 -23.47 -25.83 -9.26
C GLU A 310 -23.56 -24.29 -9.43
N LYS A 311 -23.09 -23.55 -8.44
CA LYS A 311 -23.02 -22.07 -8.49
C LYS A 311 -22.25 -21.55 -9.71
N TYR A 312 -21.15 -22.22 -10.09
CA TYR A 312 -20.31 -21.85 -11.23
C TYR A 312 -20.74 -22.50 -12.56
N GLU A 313 -21.93 -23.12 -12.59
CA GLU A 313 -22.50 -23.75 -13.78
C GLU A 313 -21.55 -24.80 -14.42
N CYS A 314 -20.80 -25.52 -13.57
CA CYS A 314 -19.85 -26.54 -14.03
C CYS A 314 -20.58 -27.70 -14.71
N PRO A 315 -20.13 -28.18 -15.90
CA PRO A 315 -20.75 -29.33 -16.56
C PRO A 315 -20.71 -30.61 -15.70
N MET A 316 -21.80 -31.34 -15.61
CA MET A 316 -21.96 -32.57 -14.77
C MET A 316 -20.80 -33.56 -14.91
N LYS A 317 -20.30 -33.76 -16.14
CA LYS A 317 -19.16 -34.65 -16.41
C LYS A 317 -17.89 -34.21 -15.70
N ILE A 318 -17.66 -32.89 -15.60
CA ILE A 318 -16.50 -32.31 -14.92
C ILE A 318 -16.74 -32.36 -13.41
N GLN A 319 -17.96 -32.06 -12.94
CA GLN A 319 -18.32 -32.15 -11.51
C GLN A 319 -17.96 -33.53 -10.95
N THR A 320 -18.42 -34.62 -11.57
CA THR A 320 -18.13 -35.99 -11.12
C THR A 320 -16.64 -36.26 -11.04
N ALA A 321 -15.87 -35.82 -12.05
CA ALA A 321 -14.42 -36.06 -12.06
C ALA A 321 -13.70 -35.26 -10.97
N VAL A 322 -14.11 -33.99 -10.72
CA VAL A 322 -13.58 -33.12 -9.66
C VAL A 322 -13.91 -33.70 -8.29
N CYS A 323 -15.14 -34.15 -8.03
CA CYS A 323 -15.52 -34.76 -6.76
C CYS A 323 -14.64 -35.94 -6.42
N VAL A 324 -14.37 -36.84 -7.39
CA VAL A 324 -13.44 -38.00 -7.19
C VAL A 324 -12.03 -37.50 -6.85
N ALA A 325 -11.52 -36.48 -7.54
CA ALA A 325 -10.18 -35.94 -7.28
C ALA A 325 -10.07 -35.32 -5.87
N ILE A 326 -11.09 -34.57 -5.44
CA ILE A 326 -11.14 -33.94 -4.10
C ILE A 326 -11.28 -35.03 -3.01
N GLU A 327 -12.12 -36.04 -3.22
CA GLU A 327 -12.28 -37.21 -2.31
C GLU A 327 -10.93 -37.87 -2.06
N GLU A 328 -10.20 -38.22 -3.10
CA GLU A 328 -8.90 -38.89 -3.01
C GLU A 328 -7.88 -38.07 -2.20
N ILE A 329 -7.80 -36.77 -2.42
CA ILE A 329 -6.89 -35.90 -1.67
C ILE A 329 -7.33 -35.76 -0.21
N PHE A 330 -8.63 -35.52 0.03
CA PHE A 330 -9.15 -35.37 1.39
C PHE A 330 -8.96 -36.63 2.22
N VAL A 331 -9.25 -37.79 1.66
CA VAL A 331 -9.07 -39.10 2.33
C VAL A 331 -7.59 -39.34 2.64
N ASN A 332 -6.68 -38.96 1.76
CA ASN A 332 -5.25 -39.03 2.04
C ASN A 332 -4.85 -38.13 3.22
N VAL A 333 -5.35 -36.91 3.28
CA VAL A 333 -5.10 -36.00 4.42
C VAL A 333 -5.69 -36.58 5.71
N ALA A 334 -6.93 -37.09 5.68
CA ALA A 334 -7.60 -37.67 6.83
C ALA A 334 -6.83 -38.91 7.41
N HIS A 335 -6.22 -39.73 6.56
CA HIS A 335 -5.50 -40.92 7.00
C HIS A 335 -4.04 -40.64 7.39
N TYR A 336 -3.35 -39.73 6.74
CA TYR A 336 -1.89 -39.65 6.81
C TYR A 336 -1.34 -38.32 7.36
N ALA A 337 -2.11 -37.24 7.33
CA ALA A 337 -1.57 -35.94 7.75
C ALA A 337 -1.42 -35.81 9.27
N TYR A 338 -2.30 -36.44 10.05
CA TYR A 338 -2.33 -36.30 11.51
C TYR A 338 -2.11 -37.65 12.24
N LYS A 339 -0.98 -37.76 12.94
CA LYS A 339 -0.60 -38.98 13.66
C LYS A 339 -1.60 -39.44 14.74
N ASN A 340 -2.34 -38.50 15.32
CA ASN A 340 -3.32 -38.75 16.38
C ASN A 340 -4.77 -38.70 15.89
N GLY A 341 -5.02 -38.56 14.58
CA GLY A 341 -6.35 -38.51 13.99
C GLY A 341 -7.15 -37.22 14.31
N GLU A 342 -6.52 -36.22 14.92
CA GLU A 342 -7.13 -34.94 15.25
C GLU A 342 -6.46 -33.80 14.48
N GLY A 343 -7.21 -33.13 13.60
CA GLY A 343 -6.75 -32.04 12.80
C GLY A 343 -7.87 -31.46 11.95
N ASN A 344 -7.58 -30.35 11.27
CA ASN A 344 -8.52 -29.69 10.40
C ASN A 344 -7.95 -29.54 8.99
N VAL A 345 -8.84 -29.55 8.00
CA VAL A 345 -8.56 -29.26 6.60
C VAL A 345 -9.42 -28.07 6.19
N SER A 346 -8.81 -27.06 5.65
CA SER A 346 -9.52 -25.95 5.00
C SER A 346 -9.57 -26.19 3.49
N LEU A 347 -10.77 -26.15 2.90
CA LEU A 347 -10.97 -26.20 1.46
C LEU A 347 -11.53 -24.84 1.00
N ALA A 348 -10.80 -24.18 0.12
CA ALA A 348 -11.21 -22.94 -0.53
C ALA A 348 -11.44 -23.19 -2.02
N ILE A 349 -12.56 -22.68 -2.56
CA ILE A 349 -12.99 -22.90 -3.95
C ILE A 349 -13.33 -21.54 -4.58
N GLY A 350 -12.69 -21.24 -5.70
CA GLY A 350 -12.90 -20.03 -6.46
C GLY A 350 -13.12 -20.30 -7.95
N PHE A 351 -13.67 -19.32 -8.68
CA PHE A 351 -13.92 -19.41 -10.12
C PHE A 351 -13.44 -18.16 -10.84
N ASP A 352 -12.59 -18.30 -11.80
CA ASP A 352 -12.12 -17.24 -12.68
C ASP A 352 -12.99 -17.21 -13.97
N GLU A 353 -13.78 -16.15 -14.11
CA GLU A 353 -14.66 -15.98 -15.26
C GLU A 353 -13.90 -15.80 -16.58
N GLN A 354 -12.72 -15.18 -16.56
CA GLN A 354 -11.94 -14.91 -17.78
C GLN A 354 -11.33 -16.19 -18.33
N SER A 355 -10.67 -16.97 -17.50
CA SER A 355 -10.07 -18.24 -17.90
C SER A 355 -11.06 -19.41 -17.89
N ARG A 356 -12.28 -19.23 -17.36
CA ARG A 356 -13.28 -20.25 -17.08
C ARG A 356 -12.67 -21.42 -16.30
N ALA A 357 -11.94 -21.11 -15.25
CA ALA A 357 -11.25 -22.09 -14.44
C ALA A 357 -11.71 -22.06 -12.98
N ILE A 358 -11.93 -23.25 -12.39
CA ILE A 358 -12.21 -23.39 -10.96
C ILE A 358 -10.93 -23.79 -10.25
N THR A 359 -10.58 -23.04 -9.20
CA THR A 359 -9.42 -23.30 -8.32
C THR A 359 -9.89 -23.91 -7.01
N PHE A 360 -9.27 -25.02 -6.62
CA PHE A 360 -9.47 -25.69 -5.34
C PHE A 360 -8.16 -25.60 -4.55
N ARG A 361 -8.20 -25.01 -3.35
CA ARG A 361 -7.04 -24.94 -2.46
C ARG A 361 -7.34 -25.68 -1.17
N MET A 362 -6.64 -26.78 -0.97
CA MET A 362 -6.74 -27.60 0.25
C MET A 362 -5.53 -27.30 1.15
N THR A 363 -5.79 -26.92 2.39
CA THR A 363 -4.76 -26.52 3.36
C THR A 363 -4.92 -27.32 4.64
N ASP A 364 -3.84 -27.94 5.12
CA ASP A 364 -3.77 -28.65 6.39
C ASP A 364 -2.46 -28.35 7.15
N SER A 365 -2.44 -28.55 8.46
CA SER A 365 -1.26 -28.36 9.31
C SER A 365 -0.66 -29.72 9.78
N GLY A 366 -0.85 -30.76 9.01
CA GLY A 366 -0.32 -32.05 9.27
C GLY A 366 1.17 -32.20 8.94
N VAL A 367 1.64 -33.44 8.93
CA VAL A 367 3.04 -33.76 8.57
C VAL A 367 3.30 -33.30 7.13
N PRO A 368 4.44 -32.63 6.85
CA PRO A 368 4.79 -32.21 5.48
C PRO A 368 4.78 -33.39 4.51
N PHE A 369 3.95 -33.29 3.47
CA PHE A 369 3.84 -34.35 2.48
C PHE A 369 3.49 -33.75 1.09
N ASN A 370 4.44 -33.84 0.16
CA ASN A 370 4.19 -33.45 -1.22
C ASN A 370 3.63 -34.63 -2.04
N PRO A 371 2.33 -34.64 -2.38
CA PRO A 371 1.74 -35.74 -3.15
C PRO A 371 2.29 -35.84 -4.58
N LEU A 372 2.88 -34.75 -5.12
CA LEU A 372 3.40 -34.70 -6.49
C LEU A 372 4.71 -35.47 -6.65
N ASN A 373 5.44 -35.73 -5.55
CA ASN A 373 6.68 -36.49 -5.56
C ASN A 373 6.47 -38.03 -5.70
N LYS A 374 5.23 -38.52 -5.58
CA LYS A 374 4.95 -39.94 -5.83
C LYS A 374 5.03 -40.24 -7.33
N LEU A 375 5.77 -41.31 -7.66
CA LEU A 375 5.82 -41.87 -9.00
C LEU A 375 4.43 -42.35 -9.43
N ASP A 376 4.10 -42.15 -10.69
CA ASP A 376 2.83 -42.62 -11.24
C ASP A 376 2.82 -44.17 -11.22
N PRO A 377 1.71 -44.81 -10.80
CA PRO A 377 1.61 -46.22 -10.76
C PRO A 377 1.64 -46.84 -12.17
N ASP A 378 2.23 -48.03 -12.31
CA ASP A 378 2.17 -48.78 -13.56
C ASP A 378 0.75 -49.33 -13.76
N ILE A 379 0.00 -48.71 -14.66
CA ILE A 379 -1.39 -49.06 -14.97
C ILE A 379 -1.51 -50.32 -15.85
N THR A 380 -0.38 -50.89 -16.33
CA THR A 380 -0.39 -52.10 -17.16
C THR A 380 -0.41 -53.38 -16.34
N LEU A 381 -0.11 -53.32 -15.03
CA LEU A 381 -0.14 -54.48 -14.13
C LEU A 381 -1.56 -54.82 -13.68
N SER A 382 -1.82 -56.12 -13.41
CA SER A 382 -3.10 -56.58 -12.86
C SER A 382 -3.36 -56.04 -11.45
N ALA A 383 -4.62 -56.01 -11.00
CA ALA A 383 -5.01 -55.48 -9.69
C ALA A 383 -4.29 -56.13 -8.51
N ASP A 384 -3.92 -57.40 -8.63
CA ASP A 384 -3.25 -58.19 -7.59
C ASP A 384 -1.72 -57.96 -7.54
N GLU A 385 -1.14 -57.38 -8.59
CA GLU A 385 0.30 -57.13 -8.72
C GLU A 385 0.67 -55.65 -8.44
N ARG A 386 -0.32 -54.77 -8.20
CA ARG A 386 -0.08 -53.36 -7.92
C ARG A 386 0.20 -53.11 -6.44
N GLU A 387 1.19 -52.29 -6.14
CA GLU A 387 1.36 -51.78 -4.77
C GLU A 387 0.12 -50.96 -4.34
N ILE A 388 -0.36 -51.27 -3.11
CA ILE A 388 -1.49 -50.57 -2.52
C ILE A 388 -1.09 -49.11 -2.22
N GLY A 389 -1.62 -48.14 -2.97
CA GLY A 389 -1.45 -46.72 -2.75
C GLY A 389 -0.78 -45.96 -3.89
N GLY A 390 -1.36 -44.81 -4.30
CA GLY A 390 -0.87 -43.95 -5.35
C GLY A 390 -1.84 -43.76 -6.51
N LEU A 391 -2.88 -44.59 -6.63
CA LEU A 391 -3.86 -44.50 -7.70
C LEU A 391 -4.70 -43.20 -7.59
N GLY A 392 -5.07 -42.80 -6.38
CA GLY A 392 -5.86 -41.59 -6.14
C GLY A 392 -5.13 -40.29 -6.55
N ILE A 393 -3.85 -40.18 -6.16
CA ILE A 393 -3.02 -39.03 -6.58
C ILE A 393 -2.86 -39.02 -8.11
N PHE A 394 -2.69 -40.18 -8.75
CA PHE A 394 -2.62 -40.31 -10.20
C PHE A 394 -3.93 -39.88 -10.86
N ILE A 395 -5.08 -40.30 -10.33
CA ILE A 395 -6.40 -39.87 -10.83
C ILE A 395 -6.53 -38.33 -10.73
N THR A 396 -6.14 -37.77 -9.60
CA THR A 396 -6.17 -36.29 -9.41
C THR A 396 -5.28 -35.59 -10.41
N LYS A 397 -4.03 -36.09 -10.63
CA LYS A 397 -3.12 -35.51 -11.65
C LYS A 397 -3.69 -35.62 -13.07
N LYS A 398 -4.49 -36.62 -13.38
CA LYS A 398 -5.13 -36.79 -14.71
C LYS A 398 -6.43 -36.01 -14.86
N THR A 399 -7.11 -35.68 -13.78
CA THR A 399 -8.38 -34.98 -13.76
C THR A 399 -8.20 -33.47 -13.81
N MET A 400 -7.27 -32.94 -13.04
CA MET A 400 -7.00 -31.49 -12.95
C MET A 400 -6.09 -31.03 -14.08
N ASP A 401 -6.28 -29.80 -14.53
CA ASP A 401 -5.47 -29.20 -15.59
C ASP A 401 -4.13 -28.66 -15.05
N SER A 402 -4.10 -28.28 -13.77
CA SER A 402 -2.88 -27.90 -13.04
C SER A 402 -2.98 -28.31 -11.57
N ILE A 403 -1.85 -28.73 -11.00
CA ILE A 403 -1.71 -29.04 -9.56
C ILE A 403 -0.36 -28.51 -9.10
N ASP A 404 -0.37 -27.75 -8.02
CA ASP A 404 0.82 -27.24 -7.35
C ASP A 404 0.78 -27.50 -5.86
N TYR A 405 1.97 -27.67 -5.23
CA TYR A 405 2.11 -27.92 -3.80
C TYR A 405 3.20 -27.05 -3.21
N VAL A 406 2.84 -26.36 -2.12
CA VAL A 406 3.76 -25.56 -1.31
C VAL A 406 3.64 -25.97 0.15
N TYR A 407 4.78 -26.01 0.87
CA TYR A 407 4.80 -26.10 2.33
C TYR A 407 5.34 -24.80 2.90
N GLU A 408 4.47 -24.04 3.52
CA GLU A 408 4.76 -22.71 4.05
C GLU A 408 4.01 -22.50 5.38
N ASP A 409 4.61 -21.77 6.31
CA ASP A 409 4.04 -21.47 7.63
C ASP A 409 3.52 -22.72 8.39
N SER A 410 4.27 -23.83 8.29
CA SER A 410 3.88 -25.12 8.91
C SER A 410 2.56 -25.69 8.36
N LYS A 411 2.19 -25.37 7.12
CA LYS A 411 0.99 -25.84 6.44
C LYS A 411 1.35 -26.50 5.10
N ASN A 412 0.67 -27.60 4.81
CA ASN A 412 0.59 -28.15 3.47
C ASN A 412 -0.46 -27.36 2.69
N ILE A 413 -0.14 -26.85 1.52
CA ILE A 413 -1.05 -26.11 0.63
C ILE A 413 -1.01 -26.81 -0.73
N LEU A 414 -2.11 -27.48 -1.09
CA LEU A 414 -2.29 -28.08 -2.41
C LEU A 414 -3.30 -27.27 -3.19
N THR A 415 -2.86 -26.71 -4.32
CA THR A 415 -3.70 -25.95 -5.24
C THR A 415 -3.96 -26.77 -6.50
N MET A 416 -5.22 -26.93 -6.87
CA MET A 416 -5.68 -27.68 -8.04
C MET A 416 -6.57 -26.80 -8.90
N ILE A 417 -6.37 -26.80 -10.22
CA ILE A 417 -7.12 -25.97 -11.16
C ILE A 417 -7.80 -26.85 -12.19
N LYS A 418 -9.08 -26.57 -12.45
CA LYS A 418 -9.88 -27.24 -13.49
C LYS A 418 -10.58 -26.23 -14.38
N LYS A 419 -10.34 -26.28 -15.69
CA LYS A 419 -11.06 -25.49 -16.70
C LYS A 419 -12.41 -26.14 -17.01
N ILE A 420 -13.44 -25.28 -17.20
CA ILE A 420 -14.83 -25.69 -17.46
C ILE A 420 -15.39 -25.10 -18.74
#